data_514da73995d4555b3b2f1c8a13fd2f69
#
_entry.id   514da73995d4555b3b2f1c8a13fd2f69
#
_cell.length_a   1.000
_cell.length_b   1.000
_cell.length_c   1.000
_cell.angle_alpha   90.00
_cell.angle_beta   90.00
_cell.angle_gamma   90.00
#
_symmetry.space_group_name_H-M   'P 1'
#
loop_
_entity.id
_entity.type
_entity.pdbx_description
1 polymer ?
#
loop_
_entity_poly.entity_id
_entity_poly.type
_entity_poly.pdbx_seq_one_letter_code
_entity_poly.pdbx_strand_id
1 'polypeptide(L)'
;MFSFDNAGVNAKYLNKMSHAWRNIFLTVGVLVAVFGMRLIFPFLIVCLAGHVSPIEAWNLAMERGDPHTPGTYGFILESAHHTIASFGGMFLLMLFLSFLFEAGKEVHWLSVIEKPLAKAGHFDSMPVLVSGVLLVTASQLFGAEHHEQYSILISGLLGMLTFLATNGLATFMEARNEEREESLAEVTMLTGKAAFSMFLFLEVLDASFSFDGVLGAFAVTSDPIIIALGLGVGALFVRSMTIYLVEKGTLQELRYLDHGAHWAIGVLALMLLATLKWDIPDFVIGLSGIVLIAGSIISSRRANRSDKSLPKASNLHNAPVEQAMNTEGKK
;
A
#
# COMPACT_ATOMS: atom_id res chain seq x y z
N MET A 1 -1.59 -7.45 13.08
CA MET A 1 -1.41 -8.71 12.37
C MET A 1 -2.31 -8.88 11.13
N PHE A 2 -3.00 -7.87 10.71
CA PHE A 2 -3.97 -7.92 9.60
C PHE A 2 -3.46 -7.10 8.41
N SER A 3 -2.29 -7.47 7.87
CA SER A 3 -1.68 -6.82 6.70
C SER A 3 -1.97 -7.59 5.41
N PHE A 4 -3.21 -8.06 5.24
CA PHE A 4 -3.62 -8.72 4.00
C PHE A 4 -3.69 -7.73 2.84
N ASP A 5 -4.02 -6.49 3.12
CA ASP A 5 -3.97 -5.33 2.25
C ASP A 5 -2.54 -5.11 1.73
N ASN A 6 -1.55 -5.09 2.63
CA ASN A 6 -0.13 -5.01 2.27
C ASN A 6 0.29 -6.17 1.34
N ALA A 7 -0.11 -7.42 1.64
CA ALA A 7 0.19 -8.55 0.77
C ALA A 7 -0.42 -8.42 -0.63
N GLY A 8 -1.65 -7.91 -0.74
CA GLY A 8 -2.34 -7.69 -2.00
C GLY A 8 -1.65 -6.63 -2.86
N VAL A 9 -1.28 -5.50 -2.26
CA VAL A 9 -0.57 -4.42 -2.95
C VAL A 9 0.83 -4.85 -3.37
N ASN A 10 1.59 -5.45 -2.47
CA ASN A 10 2.92 -5.97 -2.79
C ASN A 10 2.86 -6.97 -3.95
N ALA A 11 1.86 -7.87 -3.97
CA ALA A 11 1.70 -8.84 -5.05
C ALA A 11 1.45 -8.19 -6.41
N LYS A 12 0.69 -7.08 -6.48
CA LYS A 12 0.48 -6.31 -7.71
C LYS A 12 1.80 -5.82 -8.31
N TYR A 13 2.62 -5.16 -7.49
CA TYR A 13 3.89 -4.60 -7.95
C TYR A 13 4.95 -5.67 -8.21
N LEU A 14 4.99 -6.74 -7.41
CA LEU A 14 5.90 -7.87 -7.62
C LEU A 14 5.64 -8.61 -8.93
N ASN A 15 4.40 -8.63 -9.42
CA ASN A 15 4.10 -9.23 -10.72
C ASN A 15 4.81 -8.54 -11.88
N LYS A 16 5.15 -7.27 -11.75
CA LYS A 16 5.92 -6.50 -12.75
C LYS A 16 7.43 -6.78 -12.69
N MET A 17 7.94 -7.37 -11.61
CA MET A 17 9.37 -7.58 -11.35
C MET A 17 9.84 -8.95 -11.87
N SER A 18 11.10 -9.02 -12.32
CA SER A 18 11.74 -10.28 -12.72
C SER A 18 11.86 -11.28 -11.55
N HIS A 19 11.99 -12.57 -11.85
CA HIS A 19 12.13 -13.62 -10.84
C HIS A 19 13.29 -13.36 -9.86
N ALA A 20 14.43 -12.86 -10.36
CA ALA A 20 15.58 -12.51 -9.51
C ALA A 20 15.22 -11.43 -8.48
N TRP A 21 14.53 -10.37 -8.90
CA TRP A 21 14.11 -9.29 -8.03
C TRP A 21 12.98 -9.69 -7.07
N ARG A 22 12.07 -10.57 -7.49
CA ARG A 22 11.10 -11.19 -6.58
C ARG A 22 11.82 -11.95 -5.44
N ASN A 23 12.84 -12.73 -5.79
CA ASN A 23 13.63 -13.44 -4.79
C ASN A 23 14.40 -12.49 -3.86
N ILE A 24 14.96 -11.39 -4.37
CA ILE A 24 15.59 -10.34 -3.55
C ILE A 24 14.56 -9.74 -2.59
N PHE A 25 13.37 -9.38 -3.06
CA PHE A 25 12.30 -8.88 -2.20
C PHE A 25 11.91 -9.90 -1.12
N LEU A 26 11.85 -11.18 -1.46
CA LEU A 26 11.47 -12.24 -0.53
C LEU A 26 12.58 -12.63 0.48
N THR A 27 13.83 -12.27 0.21
CA THR A 27 14.98 -12.55 1.09
C THR A 27 15.49 -11.29 1.75
N VAL A 28 16.07 -10.36 0.99
CA VAL A 28 16.60 -9.10 1.50
C VAL A 28 15.48 -8.21 2.04
N GLY A 29 14.36 -8.10 1.32
CA GLY A 29 13.21 -7.33 1.78
C GLY A 29 12.61 -7.87 3.09
N VAL A 30 12.63 -9.19 3.34
CA VAL A 30 12.26 -9.74 4.66
C VAL A 30 13.19 -9.26 5.75
N LEU A 31 14.51 -9.25 5.50
CA LEU A 31 15.47 -8.73 6.47
C LEU A 31 15.25 -7.25 6.74
N VAL A 32 15.01 -6.45 5.70
CA VAL A 32 14.67 -5.02 5.83
C VAL A 32 13.36 -4.87 6.61
N ALA A 33 12.32 -5.63 6.28
CA ALA A 33 11.03 -5.55 6.94
C ALA A 33 11.09 -5.96 8.43
N VAL A 34 11.83 -7.02 8.78
CA VAL A 34 11.92 -7.55 10.16
C VAL A 34 12.88 -6.73 10.99
N PHE A 35 14.11 -6.53 10.53
CA PHE A 35 15.12 -5.84 11.31
C PHE A 35 15.11 -4.33 11.05
N GLY A 36 15.00 -3.91 9.79
CA GLY A 36 14.99 -2.51 9.41
C GLY A 36 13.79 -1.77 9.99
N MET A 37 12.59 -2.19 9.62
CA MET A 37 11.36 -1.45 9.95
C MET A 37 10.85 -1.69 11.37
N ARG A 38 11.15 -2.85 11.98
CA ARG A 38 10.60 -3.20 13.31
C ARG A 38 11.59 -3.03 14.46
N LEU A 39 12.89 -2.95 14.15
CA LEU A 39 13.93 -2.73 15.16
C LEU A 39 14.73 -1.46 14.89
N ILE A 40 15.35 -1.32 13.70
CA ILE A 40 16.24 -0.19 13.40
C ILE A 40 15.45 1.11 13.25
N PHE A 41 14.32 1.09 12.56
CA PHE A 41 13.54 2.31 12.30
C PHE A 41 12.97 2.94 13.58
N PRO A 42 12.28 2.20 14.50
CA PRO A 42 11.88 2.75 15.80
C PRO A 42 13.07 3.25 16.63
N PHE A 43 14.19 2.52 16.58
CA PHE A 43 15.43 2.92 17.24
C PHE A 43 15.98 4.26 16.72
N LEU A 44 16.00 4.46 15.40
CA LEU A 44 16.41 5.72 14.79
C LEU A 44 15.46 6.86 15.17
N ILE A 45 14.15 6.60 15.26
CA ILE A 45 13.17 7.59 15.70
C ILE A 45 13.47 8.02 17.11
N VAL A 46 13.73 7.11 18.03
CA VAL A 46 14.08 7.44 19.41
C VAL A 46 15.36 8.27 19.45
N CYS A 47 16.38 7.94 18.66
CA CYS A 47 17.58 8.77 18.58
C CYS A 47 17.28 10.20 18.10
N LEU A 48 16.45 10.34 17.06
CA LEU A 48 16.15 11.64 16.46
C LEU A 48 15.15 12.45 17.30
N ALA A 49 14.04 11.84 17.71
CA ALA A 49 13.00 12.53 18.47
C ALA A 49 13.41 12.81 19.93
N GLY A 50 14.15 11.88 20.55
CA GLY A 50 14.69 12.04 21.89
C GLY A 50 15.96 12.87 21.96
N HIS A 51 16.55 13.22 20.81
CA HIS A 51 17.88 13.87 20.74
C HIS A 51 18.96 13.13 21.54
N VAL A 52 18.88 11.80 21.58
CA VAL A 52 19.79 10.92 22.33
C VAL A 52 20.78 10.23 21.39
N SER A 53 21.95 9.89 21.92
CA SER A 53 22.95 9.14 21.15
C SER A 53 22.47 7.69 20.88
N PRO A 54 22.98 7.00 19.86
CA PRO A 54 22.65 5.59 19.62
C PRO A 54 22.93 4.67 20.80
N ILE A 55 24.00 4.94 21.57
CA ILE A 55 24.33 4.17 22.77
C ILE A 55 23.31 4.39 23.88
N GLU A 56 22.89 5.61 24.07
CA GLU A 56 21.87 5.98 25.05
C GLU A 56 20.50 5.42 24.68
N ALA A 57 20.07 5.53 23.41
CA ALA A 57 18.86 4.92 22.91
C ALA A 57 18.86 3.38 23.09
N TRP A 58 20.02 2.72 22.90
CA TRP A 58 20.17 1.30 23.18
C TRP A 58 19.99 0.97 24.66
N ASN A 59 20.58 1.77 25.55
CA ASN A 59 20.42 1.59 26.99
C ASN A 59 18.96 1.76 27.40
N LEU A 60 18.29 2.83 26.92
CA LEU A 60 16.86 3.06 27.18
C LEU A 60 15.99 1.89 26.68
N ALA A 61 16.33 1.31 25.51
CA ALA A 61 15.63 0.15 24.98
C ALA A 61 15.81 -1.08 25.90
N MET A 62 17.01 -1.28 26.46
CA MET A 62 17.31 -2.41 27.34
C MET A 62 16.77 -2.24 28.76
N GLU A 63 16.56 -1.01 29.23
CA GLU A 63 15.96 -0.70 30.52
C GLU A 63 14.48 -1.11 30.58
N ARG A 64 13.81 -1.27 29.43
CA ARG A 64 12.41 -1.72 29.32
C ARG A 64 11.45 -0.87 30.17
N GLY A 65 11.70 0.45 30.21
CA GLY A 65 10.92 1.40 31.00
C GLY A 65 9.45 1.44 30.53
N ASP A 66 8.55 1.80 31.46
CA ASP A 66 7.14 1.96 31.17
C ASP A 66 6.94 3.03 30.07
N PRO A 67 6.23 2.73 28.96
CA PRO A 67 5.97 3.69 27.87
C PRO A 67 5.29 5.00 28.33
N HIS A 68 4.57 4.98 29.42
CA HIS A 68 3.90 6.18 29.97
C HIS A 68 4.81 7.03 30.85
N THR A 69 6.05 6.60 31.13
CA THR A 69 7.00 7.34 31.95
C THR A 69 7.89 8.23 31.07
N PRO A 70 7.91 9.56 31.28
CA PRO A 70 8.76 10.47 30.51
C PRO A 70 10.24 10.06 30.51
N GLY A 71 10.86 10.13 29.33
CA GLY A 71 12.28 9.80 29.15
C GLY A 71 12.56 8.32 28.87
N THR A 72 11.57 7.43 28.89
CA THR A 72 11.74 6.04 28.49
C THR A 72 11.73 5.88 26.97
N TYR A 73 12.24 4.77 26.48
CA TYR A 73 12.25 4.44 25.05
C TYR A 73 10.85 4.50 24.43
N GLY A 74 9.86 3.85 25.09
CA GLY A 74 8.47 3.83 24.63
C GLY A 74 7.83 5.20 24.61
N PHE A 75 8.05 6.01 25.65
CA PHE A 75 7.54 7.38 25.74
C PHE A 75 8.07 8.28 24.61
N ILE A 76 9.37 8.21 24.31
CA ILE A 76 9.96 9.00 23.23
C ILE A 76 9.37 8.56 21.87
N LEU A 77 9.18 7.26 21.67
CA LEU A 77 8.59 6.72 20.47
C LEU A 77 7.12 7.14 20.29
N GLU A 78 6.34 7.09 21.38
CA GLU A 78 4.95 7.54 21.39
C GLU A 78 4.85 9.06 21.14
N SER A 79 5.77 9.85 21.68
CA SER A 79 5.84 11.30 21.40
C SER A 79 6.09 11.62 19.93
N ALA A 80 6.73 10.71 19.19
CA ALA A 80 6.94 10.84 17.74
C ALA A 80 5.72 10.41 16.90
N HIS A 81 4.64 9.90 17.51
CA HIS A 81 3.45 9.37 16.83
C HIS A 81 2.88 10.36 15.81
N HIS A 82 2.67 11.62 16.17
CA HIS A 82 2.12 12.65 15.27
C HIS A 82 2.95 12.81 13.98
N THR A 83 4.28 12.82 14.11
CA THR A 83 5.20 12.94 12.98
C THR A 83 5.10 11.74 12.05
N ILE A 84 5.04 10.54 12.61
CA ILE A 84 5.08 9.30 11.82
C ILE A 84 3.72 8.96 11.23
N ALA A 85 2.64 9.12 11.99
CA ALA A 85 1.28 8.92 11.51
C ALA A 85 0.94 9.90 10.38
N SER A 86 1.41 11.15 10.47
CA SER A 86 1.25 12.13 9.40
C SER A 86 2.07 11.78 8.16
N PHE A 87 3.34 11.40 8.32
CA PHE A 87 4.20 10.95 7.22
C PHE A 87 3.59 9.72 6.50
N GLY A 88 3.32 8.64 7.25
CA GLY A 88 2.78 7.40 6.70
C GLY A 88 1.37 7.59 6.13
N GLY A 89 0.50 8.29 6.86
CA GLY A 89 -0.86 8.60 6.44
C GLY A 89 -0.90 9.37 5.12
N MET A 90 -0.05 10.40 4.96
CA MET A 90 0.02 11.18 3.73
C MET A 90 0.67 10.42 2.56
N PHE A 91 1.67 9.57 2.83
CA PHE A 91 2.25 8.68 1.82
C PHE A 91 1.19 7.71 1.27
N LEU A 92 0.46 7.02 2.16
CA LEU A 92 -0.60 6.08 1.78
C LEU A 92 -1.80 6.78 1.12
N LEU A 93 -2.14 7.99 1.58
CA LEU A 93 -3.19 8.80 0.98
C LEU A 93 -2.84 9.17 -0.46
N MET A 94 -1.61 9.58 -0.74
CA MET A 94 -1.12 9.84 -2.09
C MET A 94 -1.22 8.60 -2.98
N LEU A 95 -0.85 7.43 -2.47
CA LEU A 95 -0.99 6.17 -3.20
C LEU A 95 -2.46 5.87 -3.53
N PHE A 96 -3.35 6.02 -2.57
CA PHE A 96 -4.79 5.81 -2.76
C PHE A 96 -5.38 6.79 -3.76
N LEU A 97 -5.09 8.09 -3.62
CA LEU A 97 -5.63 9.12 -4.51
C LEU A 97 -5.06 8.99 -5.92
N SER A 98 -3.78 8.66 -6.07
CA SER A 98 -3.19 8.37 -7.39
C SER A 98 -3.91 7.22 -8.08
N PHE A 99 -4.24 6.16 -7.35
CA PHE A 99 -5.09 5.09 -7.86
C PHE A 99 -6.50 5.59 -8.19
N LEU A 100 -7.12 6.38 -7.33
CA LEU A 100 -8.52 6.81 -7.47
C LEU A 100 -8.74 7.74 -8.66
N PHE A 101 -7.80 8.64 -8.91
CA PHE A 101 -7.79 9.60 -10.02
C PHE A 101 -7.15 9.06 -11.30
N GLU A 102 -6.67 7.83 -11.34
CA GLU A 102 -6.09 7.24 -12.55
C GLU A 102 -7.09 7.23 -13.70
N ALA A 103 -6.79 8.00 -14.75
CA ALA A 103 -7.63 8.10 -15.95
C ALA A 103 -7.53 6.81 -16.80
N GLY A 104 -8.61 6.47 -17.49
CA GLY A 104 -8.61 5.33 -18.42
C GLY A 104 -8.85 3.96 -17.80
N LYS A 105 -9.16 3.86 -16.52
CA LYS A 105 -9.56 2.59 -15.90
C LYS A 105 -10.82 2.02 -16.52
N GLU A 106 -10.74 0.79 -16.98
CA GLU A 106 -11.89 0.05 -17.52
C GLU A 106 -12.75 -0.59 -16.42
N VAL A 107 -12.09 -1.02 -15.34
CA VAL A 107 -12.73 -1.70 -14.21
C VAL A 107 -12.96 -0.72 -13.06
N HIS A 108 -14.16 -0.76 -12.49
CA HIS A 108 -14.53 0.06 -11.32
C HIS A 108 -15.31 -0.83 -10.34
N TRP A 109 -14.84 -0.94 -9.11
CA TRP A 109 -15.53 -1.68 -8.05
C TRP A 109 -16.65 -0.84 -7.43
N LEU A 110 -16.29 0.34 -6.90
CA LEU A 110 -17.24 1.32 -6.38
C LEU A 110 -17.53 2.38 -7.45
N SER A 111 -18.23 1.97 -8.51
CA SER A 111 -18.45 2.78 -9.72
C SER A 111 -19.07 4.16 -9.47
N VAL A 112 -19.84 4.32 -8.37
CA VAL A 112 -20.48 5.59 -7.99
C VAL A 112 -19.44 6.63 -7.57
N ILE A 113 -18.32 6.20 -6.98
CA ILE A 113 -17.24 7.07 -6.48
C ILE A 113 -16.11 7.12 -7.50
N GLU A 114 -15.67 5.96 -7.98
CA GLU A 114 -14.48 5.84 -8.83
C GLU A 114 -14.66 6.51 -10.20
N LYS A 115 -15.83 6.34 -10.86
CA LYS A 115 -16.07 6.91 -12.19
C LYS A 115 -16.02 8.45 -12.23
N PRO A 116 -16.66 9.21 -11.31
CA PRO A 116 -16.54 10.66 -11.30
C PRO A 116 -15.11 11.13 -11.04
N LEU A 117 -14.39 10.45 -10.15
CA LEU A 117 -13.03 10.82 -9.76
C LEU A 117 -12.02 10.47 -10.85
N ALA A 118 -12.18 9.34 -11.53
CA ALA A 118 -11.38 9.01 -12.70
C ALA A 118 -11.56 10.02 -13.85
N LYS A 119 -12.77 10.59 -14.01
CA LYS A 119 -13.00 11.70 -14.96
C LYS A 119 -12.27 12.98 -14.55
N ALA A 120 -12.21 13.29 -13.26
CA ALA A 120 -11.44 14.42 -12.75
C ALA A 120 -9.92 14.20 -12.85
N GLY A 121 -9.48 12.96 -12.99
CA GLY A 121 -8.07 12.54 -13.16
C GLY A 121 -7.43 12.96 -14.48
N HIS A 122 -8.14 13.69 -15.36
CA HIS A 122 -7.52 14.37 -16.52
C HIS A 122 -6.52 15.45 -16.10
N PHE A 123 -6.58 15.88 -14.85
CA PHE A 123 -5.57 16.76 -14.25
C PHE A 123 -4.62 15.91 -13.39
N ASP A 124 -3.43 15.62 -13.89
CA ASP A 124 -2.40 14.80 -13.22
C ASP A 124 -2.05 15.28 -11.80
N SER A 125 -2.30 16.55 -11.52
CA SER A 125 -2.04 17.15 -10.20
C SER A 125 -3.14 16.95 -9.16
N MET A 126 -4.30 16.33 -9.51
CA MET A 126 -5.43 16.18 -8.59
C MET A 126 -5.07 15.42 -7.30
N PRO A 127 -4.34 14.30 -7.33
CA PRO A 127 -3.95 13.62 -6.10
C PRO A 127 -3.15 14.52 -5.16
N VAL A 128 -2.22 15.32 -5.70
CA VAL A 128 -1.37 16.24 -4.93
C VAL A 128 -2.20 17.38 -4.32
N LEU A 129 -3.08 17.98 -5.11
CA LEU A 129 -3.95 19.07 -4.64
C LEU A 129 -4.88 18.61 -3.51
N VAL A 130 -5.55 17.48 -3.71
CA VAL A 130 -6.47 16.93 -2.71
C VAL A 130 -5.72 16.54 -1.44
N SER A 131 -4.56 15.87 -1.57
CA SER A 131 -3.71 15.53 -0.43
C SER A 131 -3.21 16.77 0.31
N GLY A 132 -2.78 17.81 -0.42
CA GLY A 132 -2.33 19.07 0.18
C GLY A 132 -3.43 19.76 0.98
N VAL A 133 -4.65 19.84 0.43
CA VAL A 133 -5.81 20.40 1.15
C VAL A 133 -6.13 19.57 2.40
N LEU A 134 -6.12 18.23 2.30
CA LEU A 134 -6.36 17.35 3.44
C LEU A 134 -5.28 17.50 4.50
N LEU A 135 -4.00 17.62 4.11
CA LEU A 135 -2.89 17.83 5.04
C LEU A 135 -3.04 19.14 5.82
N VAL A 136 -3.31 20.25 5.11
CA VAL A 136 -3.54 21.56 5.77
C VAL A 136 -4.74 21.48 6.71
N THR A 137 -5.82 20.85 6.27
CA THR A 137 -7.03 20.68 7.09
C THR A 137 -6.73 19.82 8.32
N ALA A 138 -6.02 18.69 8.15
CA ALA A 138 -5.65 17.81 9.26
C ALA A 138 -4.76 18.54 10.27
N SER A 139 -3.77 19.31 9.83
CA SER A 139 -2.89 20.06 10.73
C SER A 139 -3.66 21.09 11.58
N GLN A 140 -4.64 21.79 10.99
CA GLN A 140 -5.45 22.78 11.71
C GLN A 140 -6.49 22.16 12.64
N LEU A 141 -7.06 21.00 12.28
CA LEU A 141 -8.10 20.34 13.08
C LEU A 141 -7.53 19.44 14.18
N PHE A 142 -6.37 18.83 13.94
CA PHE A 142 -5.81 17.78 14.81
C PHE A 142 -4.62 18.27 15.62
N GLY A 143 -3.84 19.22 15.14
CA GLY A 143 -2.79 19.86 15.94
C GLY A 143 -3.38 20.81 16.97
N ALA A 144 -3.28 20.49 18.27
CA ALA A 144 -3.78 21.33 19.36
C ALA A 144 -2.88 22.55 19.59
N GLU A 145 -1.58 22.40 19.40
CA GLU A 145 -0.58 23.44 19.55
C GLU A 145 0.11 23.78 18.24
N HIS A 146 0.65 24.98 18.11
CA HIS A 146 1.38 25.40 16.90
C HIS A 146 2.56 24.48 16.55
N HIS A 147 3.23 23.92 17.55
CA HIS A 147 4.32 22.97 17.35
C HIS A 147 3.83 21.67 16.72
N GLU A 148 2.71 21.14 17.18
CA GLU A 148 2.09 19.93 16.61
C GLU A 148 1.60 20.17 15.18
N GLN A 149 0.93 21.32 14.94
CA GLN A 149 0.49 21.72 13.60
C GLN A 149 1.67 21.77 12.61
N TYR A 150 2.79 22.35 13.03
CA TYR A 150 4.00 22.42 12.25
C TYR A 150 4.60 21.02 12.00
N SER A 151 4.67 20.19 13.03
CA SER A 151 5.16 18.81 12.91
C SER A 151 4.31 17.99 11.93
N ILE A 152 2.98 18.07 12.02
CA ILE A 152 2.05 17.39 11.10
C ILE A 152 2.25 17.89 9.67
N LEU A 153 2.37 19.21 9.45
CA LEU A 153 2.57 19.77 8.12
C LEU A 153 3.89 19.32 7.48
N ILE A 154 5.00 19.42 8.20
CA ILE A 154 6.31 19.07 7.67
C ILE A 154 6.42 17.57 7.41
N SER A 155 6.03 16.75 8.38
CA SER A 155 6.11 15.29 8.21
C SER A 155 5.14 14.77 7.14
N GLY A 156 3.93 15.32 7.07
CA GLY A 156 2.98 14.98 6.02
C GLY A 156 3.45 15.41 4.64
N LEU A 157 4.05 16.61 4.52
CA LEU A 157 4.67 17.06 3.27
C LEU A 157 5.83 16.14 2.85
N LEU A 158 6.66 15.72 3.82
CA LEU A 158 7.74 14.75 3.55
C LEU A 158 7.17 13.41 3.09
N GLY A 159 6.05 12.92 3.65
CA GLY A 159 5.35 11.73 3.18
C GLY A 159 4.89 11.86 1.72
N MET A 160 4.27 12.99 1.36
CA MET A 160 3.85 13.28 -0.03
C MET A 160 5.06 13.34 -0.97
N LEU A 161 6.13 14.04 -0.59
CA LEU A 161 7.35 14.15 -1.38
C LEU A 161 8.03 12.80 -1.57
N THR A 162 8.07 11.97 -0.52
CA THR A 162 8.61 10.61 -0.59
C THR A 162 7.82 9.75 -1.57
N PHE A 163 6.48 9.84 -1.54
CA PHE A 163 5.64 9.16 -2.53
C PHE A 163 5.96 9.63 -3.96
N LEU A 164 5.99 10.94 -4.18
CA LEU A 164 6.29 11.51 -5.51
C LEU A 164 7.68 11.10 -6.01
N ALA A 165 8.67 11.11 -5.13
CA ALA A 165 10.04 10.73 -5.48
C ALA A 165 10.14 9.23 -5.82
N THR A 166 9.58 8.36 -4.99
CA THR A 166 9.67 6.90 -5.18
C THR A 166 8.81 6.43 -6.35
N ASN A 167 7.57 6.91 -6.44
CA ASN A 167 6.67 6.56 -7.53
C ASN A 167 7.12 7.19 -8.86
N GLY A 168 7.53 8.45 -8.85
CA GLY A 168 8.06 9.14 -10.03
C GLY A 168 9.34 8.48 -10.54
N LEU A 169 10.23 8.05 -9.64
CA LEU A 169 11.43 7.32 -10.02
C LEU A 169 11.08 5.95 -10.64
N ALA A 170 10.12 5.24 -10.07
CA ALA A 170 9.64 3.96 -10.59
C ALA A 170 9.04 4.13 -12.00
N THR A 171 8.13 5.09 -12.18
CA THR A 171 7.51 5.39 -13.48
C THR A 171 8.54 5.85 -14.52
N PHE A 172 9.47 6.73 -14.15
CA PHE A 172 10.56 7.19 -15.05
C PHE A 172 11.44 6.04 -15.50
N MET A 173 11.77 5.10 -14.59
CA MET A 173 12.57 3.92 -14.94
C MET A 173 11.79 2.91 -15.78
N GLU A 174 10.47 2.77 -15.56
CA GLU A 174 9.57 1.92 -16.34
C GLU A 174 9.48 2.46 -17.79
N ALA A 175 9.17 3.75 -17.97
CA ALA A 175 9.11 4.39 -19.28
C ALA A 175 10.44 4.28 -20.08
N ARG A 176 11.57 4.48 -19.39
CA ARG A 176 12.88 4.34 -20.03
C ARG A 176 13.22 2.90 -20.44
N ASN A 177 12.63 1.91 -19.76
CA ASN A 177 12.75 0.52 -20.18
C ASN A 177 11.86 0.22 -21.39
N GLU A 178 10.63 0.73 -21.43
CA GLU A 178 9.71 0.56 -22.56
C GLU A 178 10.30 1.14 -23.85
N GLU A 179 10.89 2.35 -23.83
CA GLU A 179 11.61 2.93 -24.99
C GLU A 179 12.77 2.04 -25.49
N ARG A 180 13.40 1.28 -24.57
CA ARG A 180 14.48 0.36 -24.90
C ARG A 180 13.97 -0.97 -25.44
N GLU A 181 12.76 -1.36 -25.10
CA GLU A 181 12.09 -2.64 -25.43
C GLU A 181 11.28 -2.56 -26.72
N GLU A 182 10.77 -1.40 -27.14
CA GLU A 182 10.21 -1.20 -28.47
C GLU A 182 11.21 -1.61 -29.59
N SER A 183 12.50 -1.69 -29.25
CA SER A 183 13.54 -2.23 -30.14
C SER A 183 13.66 -3.76 -30.12
N LEU A 184 13.00 -4.50 -29.18
CA LEU A 184 13.23 -5.93 -28.89
C LEU A 184 11.94 -6.75 -28.70
N ALA A 185 10.79 -6.36 -29.19
CA ALA A 185 9.55 -7.18 -29.36
C ALA A 185 9.19 -8.22 -28.25
N GLU A 186 9.65 -8.03 -27.02
CA GLU A 186 9.40 -8.96 -25.91
C GLU A 186 8.88 -8.19 -24.68
N VAL A 187 7.77 -8.67 -24.07
CA VAL A 187 7.24 -8.13 -22.81
C VAL A 187 8.19 -8.51 -21.69
N THR A 188 9.09 -7.60 -21.30
CA THR A 188 10.13 -7.86 -20.31
C THR A 188 9.71 -7.39 -18.93
N MET A 189 9.95 -8.25 -17.94
CA MET A 189 9.77 -7.92 -16.53
C MET A 189 10.83 -6.92 -16.08
N LEU A 190 10.48 -6.05 -15.14
CA LEU A 190 11.39 -5.04 -14.58
C LEU A 190 12.67 -5.68 -14.02
N THR A 191 13.82 -5.16 -14.48
CA THR A 191 15.15 -5.58 -14.08
C THR A 191 16.04 -4.37 -13.74
N GLY A 192 17.22 -4.62 -13.16
CA GLY A 192 18.22 -3.58 -12.91
C GLY A 192 17.69 -2.41 -12.07
N LYS A 193 17.89 -1.17 -12.54
CA LYS A 193 17.54 0.05 -11.80
C LYS A 193 16.02 0.25 -11.65
N ALA A 194 15.22 -0.15 -12.62
CA ALA A 194 13.77 -0.04 -12.55
C ALA A 194 13.20 -0.98 -11.48
N ALA A 195 13.68 -2.23 -11.43
CA ALA A 195 13.31 -3.15 -10.37
C ALA A 195 13.80 -2.71 -8.99
N PHE A 196 14.96 -2.09 -8.91
CA PHE A 196 15.49 -1.51 -7.67
C PHE A 196 14.60 -0.34 -7.18
N SER A 197 14.17 0.56 -8.07
CA SER A 197 13.24 1.64 -7.71
C SER A 197 11.91 1.12 -7.21
N MET A 198 11.38 0.09 -7.86
CA MET A 198 10.16 -0.58 -7.42
C MET A 198 10.35 -1.28 -6.06
N PHE A 199 11.52 -1.90 -5.83
CA PHE A 199 11.87 -2.47 -4.53
C PHE A 199 11.88 -1.41 -3.44
N LEU A 200 12.53 -0.26 -3.67
CA LEU A 200 12.52 0.85 -2.71
C LEU A 200 11.11 1.37 -2.42
N PHE A 201 10.29 1.52 -3.44
CA PHE A 201 8.89 1.90 -3.28
C PHE A 201 8.14 0.92 -2.37
N LEU A 202 8.31 -0.38 -2.59
CA LEU A 202 7.67 -1.41 -1.75
C LEU A 202 8.19 -1.40 -0.30
N GLU A 203 9.48 -1.11 -0.08
CA GLU A 203 10.02 -1.02 1.28
C GLU A 203 9.49 0.22 2.03
N VAL A 204 9.35 1.37 1.36
CA VAL A 204 8.72 2.57 1.97
C VAL A 204 7.24 2.34 2.25
N LEU A 205 6.55 1.65 1.35
CA LEU A 205 5.17 1.24 1.56
C LEU A 205 5.05 0.32 2.80
N ASP A 206 5.90 -0.71 2.89
CA ASP A 206 5.91 -1.64 4.04
C ASP A 206 6.25 -0.91 5.36
N ALA A 207 7.15 0.07 5.32
CA ALA A 207 7.44 0.94 6.45
C ALA A 207 6.18 1.68 6.94
N SER A 208 5.44 2.29 6.02
CA SER A 208 4.23 3.05 6.33
C SER A 208 3.12 2.18 6.95
N PHE A 209 3.00 0.92 6.53
CA PHE A 209 2.07 -0.04 7.13
C PHE A 209 2.55 -0.60 8.47
N SER A 210 3.86 -0.66 8.68
CA SER A 210 4.47 -1.39 9.79
C SER A 210 4.47 -0.62 11.10
N PHE A 211 4.47 0.72 11.03
CA PHE A 211 4.74 1.56 12.18
C PHE A 211 3.63 1.48 13.24
N ASP A 212 2.37 1.50 12.86
CA ASP A 212 1.25 1.35 13.79
C ASP A 212 1.31 0.04 14.56
N GLY A 213 1.71 -1.05 13.88
CA GLY A 213 1.94 -2.32 14.55
C GLY A 213 3.04 -2.26 15.60
N VAL A 214 4.08 -1.42 15.40
CA VAL A 214 5.14 -1.22 16.40
C VAL A 214 4.61 -0.45 17.61
N LEU A 215 3.89 0.65 17.39
CA LEU A 215 3.29 1.42 18.48
C LEU A 215 2.28 0.58 19.28
N GLY A 216 1.37 -0.11 18.60
CA GLY A 216 0.40 -0.99 19.26
C GLY A 216 1.07 -2.13 20.04
N ALA A 217 2.24 -2.61 19.61
CA ALA A 217 2.98 -3.63 20.34
C ALA A 217 3.59 -3.08 21.65
N PHE A 218 3.98 -1.79 21.69
CA PHE A 218 4.45 -1.15 22.91
C PHE A 218 3.37 -1.03 24.00
N ALA A 219 2.10 -0.99 23.62
CA ALA A 219 0.99 -1.07 24.58
C ALA A 219 0.89 -2.45 25.28
N VAL A 220 1.47 -3.50 24.68
CA VAL A 220 1.46 -4.87 25.21
C VAL A 220 2.75 -5.19 25.98
N THR A 221 3.89 -4.72 25.50
CA THR A 221 5.20 -4.96 26.13
C THR A 221 6.16 -3.83 25.83
N SER A 222 6.97 -3.44 26.80
CA SER A 222 8.04 -2.45 26.63
C SER A 222 9.37 -3.05 26.15
N ASP A 223 9.42 -4.37 25.85
CA ASP A 223 10.64 -5.01 25.36
C ASP A 223 10.72 -4.93 23.82
N PRO A 224 11.59 -4.07 23.25
CA PRO A 224 11.68 -3.89 21.80
C PRO A 224 12.15 -5.16 21.05
N ILE A 225 12.85 -6.06 21.72
CA ILE A 225 13.28 -7.34 21.12
C ILE A 225 12.09 -8.28 20.97
N ILE A 226 11.25 -8.39 22.01
CA ILE A 226 10.01 -9.19 21.94
C ILE A 226 9.08 -8.63 20.87
N ILE A 227 8.95 -7.30 20.81
CA ILE A 227 8.17 -6.62 19.77
C ILE A 227 8.71 -6.96 18.38
N ALA A 228 10.01 -6.79 18.15
CA ALA A 228 10.63 -7.07 16.86
C ALA A 228 10.44 -8.54 16.42
N LEU A 229 10.60 -9.50 17.33
CA LEU A 229 10.39 -10.91 17.06
C LEU A 229 8.92 -11.23 16.76
N GLY A 230 7.99 -10.72 17.56
CA GLY A 230 6.55 -10.93 17.36
C GLY A 230 6.04 -10.36 16.04
N LEU A 231 6.39 -9.12 15.75
CA LEU A 231 6.06 -8.46 14.49
C LEU A 231 6.83 -9.06 13.31
N GLY A 232 8.04 -9.61 13.54
CA GLY A 232 8.83 -10.33 12.56
C GLY A 232 8.12 -11.56 12.02
N VAL A 233 7.51 -12.37 12.90
CA VAL A 233 6.66 -13.51 12.50
C VAL A 233 5.49 -13.04 11.63
N GLY A 234 4.85 -11.92 11.99
CA GLY A 234 3.81 -11.29 11.18
C GLY A 234 4.29 -10.91 9.79
N ALA A 235 5.50 -10.31 9.69
CA ALA A 235 6.10 -9.95 8.41
C ALA A 235 6.37 -11.16 7.51
N LEU A 236 6.89 -12.25 8.07
CA LEU A 236 7.11 -13.50 7.34
C LEU A 236 5.79 -14.07 6.81
N PHE A 237 4.72 -13.99 7.61
CA PHE A 237 3.39 -14.43 7.18
C PHE A 237 2.87 -13.60 6.00
N VAL A 238 2.96 -12.26 6.09
CA VAL A 238 2.55 -11.34 5.00
C VAL A 238 3.33 -11.63 3.73
N ARG A 239 4.65 -11.82 3.82
CA ARG A 239 5.51 -12.16 2.67
C ARG A 239 5.13 -13.51 2.05
N SER A 240 4.88 -14.53 2.87
CA SER A 240 4.41 -15.84 2.39
C SER A 240 3.08 -15.75 1.67
N MET A 241 2.14 -14.94 2.20
CA MET A 241 0.86 -14.66 1.56
C MET A 241 1.04 -13.93 0.23
N THR A 242 1.94 -12.94 0.18
CA THR A 242 2.27 -12.20 -1.06
C THR A 242 2.77 -13.14 -2.15
N ILE A 243 3.69 -14.07 -1.82
CA ILE A 243 4.18 -15.09 -2.76
C ILE A 243 3.02 -15.93 -3.28
N TYR A 244 2.19 -16.43 -2.38
CA TYR A 244 1.04 -17.26 -2.75
C TYR A 244 0.12 -16.55 -3.73
N LEU A 245 -0.19 -15.25 -3.50
CA LEU A 245 -1.01 -14.44 -4.39
C LEU A 245 -0.37 -14.27 -5.77
N VAL A 246 0.95 -14.06 -5.83
CA VAL A 246 1.72 -13.90 -7.09
C VAL A 246 1.77 -15.21 -7.86
N GLU A 247 2.16 -16.32 -7.22
CA GLU A 247 2.33 -17.62 -7.89
C GLU A 247 1.03 -18.23 -8.40
N LYS A 248 -0.06 -18.04 -7.65
CA LYS A 248 -1.38 -18.56 -8.06
C LYS A 248 -2.08 -17.70 -9.10
N GLY A 249 -1.53 -16.55 -9.46
CA GLY A 249 -2.18 -15.63 -10.40
C GLY A 249 -3.53 -15.09 -9.92
N THR A 250 -3.78 -15.15 -8.62
CA THR A 250 -5.08 -14.85 -7.99
C THR A 250 -5.52 -13.40 -8.26
N LEU A 251 -4.57 -12.50 -8.50
CA LEU A 251 -4.85 -11.10 -8.86
C LEU A 251 -5.52 -10.99 -10.23
N GLN A 252 -5.15 -11.87 -11.19
CA GLN A 252 -5.74 -11.88 -12.53
C GLN A 252 -7.13 -12.53 -12.54
N GLU A 253 -7.39 -13.47 -11.64
CA GLU A 253 -8.69 -14.13 -11.51
C GLU A 253 -9.71 -13.27 -10.75
N LEU A 254 -9.27 -12.39 -9.86
CA LEU A 254 -10.13 -11.59 -9.00
C LEU A 254 -10.17 -10.12 -9.46
N ARG A 255 -11.10 -9.82 -10.36
CA ARG A 255 -11.27 -8.53 -11.05
C ARG A 255 -11.23 -7.29 -10.15
N TYR A 256 -11.75 -7.38 -8.92
CA TYR A 256 -11.86 -6.26 -8.00
C TYR A 256 -10.87 -6.32 -6.82
N LEU A 257 -9.95 -7.30 -6.79
CA LEU A 257 -9.02 -7.45 -5.66
C LEU A 257 -8.08 -6.25 -5.56
N ASP A 258 -7.58 -5.76 -6.69
CA ASP A 258 -6.73 -4.57 -6.75
C ASP A 258 -7.45 -3.33 -6.22
N HIS A 259 -8.71 -3.13 -6.59
CA HIS A 259 -9.55 -2.06 -6.06
C HIS A 259 -9.76 -2.19 -4.55
N GLY A 260 -10.08 -3.40 -4.06
CA GLY A 260 -10.25 -3.66 -2.63
C GLY A 260 -9.00 -3.35 -1.82
N ALA A 261 -7.81 -3.68 -2.34
CA ALA A 261 -6.55 -3.37 -1.71
C ALA A 261 -6.30 -1.86 -1.63
N HIS A 262 -6.52 -1.10 -2.72
CA HIS A 262 -6.35 0.36 -2.70
C HIS A 262 -7.38 1.06 -1.81
N TRP A 263 -8.64 0.60 -1.77
CA TRP A 263 -9.63 1.11 -0.83
C TRP A 263 -9.25 0.83 0.63
N ALA A 264 -8.69 -0.34 0.92
CA ALA A 264 -8.17 -0.65 2.24
C ALA A 264 -7.04 0.31 2.65
N ILE A 265 -6.11 0.61 1.72
CA ILE A 265 -5.06 1.61 1.93
C ILE A 265 -5.65 3.00 2.17
N GLY A 266 -6.64 3.42 1.39
CA GLY A 266 -7.29 4.72 1.56
C GLY A 266 -7.93 4.86 2.94
N VAL A 267 -8.64 3.83 3.40
CA VAL A 267 -9.23 3.80 4.75
C VAL A 267 -8.14 3.81 5.81
N LEU A 268 -7.07 3.02 5.65
CA LEU A 268 -5.93 3.02 6.56
C LEU A 268 -5.28 4.41 6.63
N ALA A 269 -5.03 5.06 5.49
CA ALA A 269 -4.46 6.40 5.44
C ALA A 269 -5.30 7.43 6.22
N LEU A 270 -6.62 7.38 6.03
CA LEU A 270 -7.54 8.28 6.76
C LEU A 270 -7.60 7.95 8.25
N MET A 271 -7.56 6.68 8.63
CA MET A 271 -7.50 6.27 10.04
C MET A 271 -6.19 6.71 10.69
N LEU A 272 -5.04 6.54 10.02
CA LEU A 272 -3.75 7.05 10.48
C LEU A 272 -3.77 8.57 10.74
N LEU A 273 -4.33 9.34 9.82
CA LEU A 273 -4.51 10.77 10.04
C LEU A 273 -5.51 11.06 11.18
N ALA A 274 -6.50 10.22 11.39
CA ALA A 274 -7.45 10.36 12.47
C ALA A 274 -6.85 10.03 13.85
N THR A 275 -5.83 9.15 13.92
CA THR A 275 -5.08 8.87 15.17
C THR A 275 -4.30 10.08 15.68
N LEU A 276 -4.11 11.11 14.86
CA LEU A 276 -3.54 12.39 15.32
C LEU A 276 -4.40 13.08 16.39
N LYS A 277 -5.68 12.70 16.51
CA LYS A 277 -6.62 13.33 17.48
C LYS A 277 -7.40 12.32 18.31
N TRP A 278 -7.66 11.15 17.78
CA TRP A 278 -8.50 10.12 18.40
C TRP A 278 -7.71 8.84 18.60
N ASP A 279 -7.78 8.28 19.78
CA ASP A 279 -7.23 6.94 20.03
C ASP A 279 -8.09 5.89 19.32
N ILE A 280 -7.67 5.50 18.13
CA ILE A 280 -8.34 4.47 17.35
C ILE A 280 -7.66 3.14 17.65
N PRO A 281 -8.37 2.14 18.20
CA PRO A 281 -7.79 0.85 18.48
C PRO A 281 -7.28 0.15 17.21
N ASP A 282 -6.08 -0.43 17.25
CA ASP A 282 -5.41 -1.09 16.11
C ASP A 282 -6.27 -2.18 15.47
N PHE A 283 -7.10 -2.88 16.27
CA PHE A 283 -7.98 -3.91 15.72
C PHE A 283 -9.06 -3.33 14.78
N VAL A 284 -9.51 -2.08 15.01
CA VAL A 284 -10.48 -1.40 14.13
C VAL A 284 -9.84 -1.07 12.79
N ILE A 285 -8.61 -0.58 12.84
CA ILE A 285 -7.80 -0.27 11.65
C ILE A 285 -7.61 -1.55 10.82
N GLY A 286 -7.10 -2.62 11.44
CA GLY A 286 -6.86 -3.89 10.76
C GLY A 286 -8.12 -4.57 10.24
N LEU A 287 -9.23 -4.53 11.02
CA LEU A 287 -10.50 -5.15 10.61
C LEU A 287 -11.10 -4.46 9.38
N SER A 288 -10.97 -3.13 9.28
CA SER A 288 -11.47 -2.36 8.15
C SER A 288 -10.85 -2.81 6.82
N GLY A 289 -9.54 -3.05 6.80
CA GLY A 289 -8.83 -3.57 5.63
C GLY A 289 -9.32 -4.97 5.23
N ILE A 290 -9.49 -5.87 6.21
CA ILE A 290 -10.01 -7.22 5.96
C ILE A 290 -11.41 -7.19 5.34
N VAL A 291 -12.31 -6.35 5.87
CA VAL A 291 -13.68 -6.24 5.37
C VAL A 291 -13.69 -5.77 3.91
N LEU A 292 -12.88 -4.78 3.56
CA LEU A 292 -12.79 -4.25 2.19
C LEU A 292 -12.23 -5.29 1.22
N ILE A 293 -11.17 -5.98 1.59
CA ILE A 293 -10.57 -7.03 0.74
C ILE A 293 -11.53 -8.21 0.60
N ALA A 294 -12.14 -8.69 1.68
CA ALA A 294 -13.14 -9.75 1.61
C ALA A 294 -14.33 -9.36 0.74
N GLY A 295 -14.82 -8.11 0.87
CA GLY A 295 -15.87 -7.56 0.04
C GLY A 295 -15.50 -7.54 -1.44
N SER A 296 -14.28 -7.15 -1.78
CA SER A 296 -13.79 -7.14 -3.16
C SER A 296 -13.66 -8.55 -3.75
N ILE A 297 -13.19 -9.53 -2.97
CA ILE A 297 -13.11 -10.94 -3.37
C ILE A 297 -14.50 -11.51 -3.62
N ILE A 298 -15.46 -11.27 -2.72
CA ILE A 298 -16.84 -11.73 -2.88
C ILE A 298 -17.47 -11.11 -4.13
N SER A 299 -17.27 -9.80 -4.33
CA SER A 299 -17.76 -9.07 -5.51
C SER A 299 -17.15 -9.61 -6.80
N SER A 300 -15.84 -9.88 -6.81
CA SER A 300 -15.13 -10.49 -7.97
C SER A 300 -15.69 -11.87 -8.32
N ARG A 301 -15.89 -12.72 -7.31
CA ARG A 301 -16.45 -14.08 -7.54
C ARG A 301 -17.88 -14.03 -8.06
N ARG A 302 -18.71 -13.06 -7.60
CA ARG A 302 -20.06 -12.87 -8.11
C ARG A 302 -20.06 -12.39 -9.56
N ALA A 303 -19.23 -11.38 -9.90
CA ALA A 303 -19.08 -10.87 -11.26
C ALA A 303 -18.63 -11.99 -12.23
N ASN A 304 -17.58 -12.74 -11.86
CA ASN A 304 -17.07 -13.85 -12.69
C ASN A 304 -18.11 -14.98 -12.92
N ARG A 305 -19.00 -15.21 -11.95
CA ARG A 305 -20.11 -16.17 -12.14
C ARG A 305 -21.17 -15.63 -13.09
N SER A 306 -21.49 -14.34 -12.99
CA SER A 306 -22.44 -13.68 -13.90
C SER A 306 -21.94 -13.69 -15.33
N ASP A 307 -20.64 -13.38 -15.57
CA ASP A 307 -20.04 -13.40 -16.90
C ASP A 307 -20.00 -14.81 -17.52
N LYS A 308 -19.82 -15.86 -16.70
CA LYS A 308 -19.90 -17.26 -17.17
C LYS A 308 -21.32 -17.73 -17.50
N SER A 309 -22.35 -17.08 -16.96
CA SER A 309 -23.75 -17.38 -17.22
C SER A 309 -24.31 -16.70 -18.47
N LEU A 310 -23.60 -15.72 -19.04
CA LEU A 310 -23.95 -15.10 -20.31
C LEU A 310 -23.54 -15.99 -21.47
N PRO A 311 -24.43 -16.33 -22.43
CA PRO A 311 -24.07 -17.14 -23.60
C PRO A 311 -22.97 -16.41 -24.36
N LYS A 312 -21.86 -17.12 -24.66
CA LYS A 312 -20.79 -16.57 -25.50
C LYS A 312 -21.42 -16.18 -26.85
N ALA A 313 -21.39 -14.90 -27.18
CA ALA A 313 -21.88 -14.37 -28.47
C ALA A 313 -21.16 -14.92 -29.70
N SER A 314 -20.18 -15.82 -29.53
CA SER A 314 -19.44 -16.47 -30.62
C SER A 314 -20.24 -17.52 -31.39
N ASN A 315 -21.44 -17.93 -30.94
CA ASN A 315 -22.26 -18.93 -31.67
C ASN A 315 -23.26 -18.32 -32.63
N LEU A 316 -23.34 -17.00 -32.76
CA LEU A 316 -24.25 -16.34 -33.74
C LEU A 316 -23.61 -16.12 -35.12
N HIS A 317 -22.31 -16.35 -35.28
CA HIS A 317 -21.64 -16.16 -36.57
C HIS A 317 -21.41 -17.46 -37.35
N ASN A 318 -21.75 -18.64 -36.80
CA ASN A 318 -21.67 -19.93 -37.43
C ASN A 318 -23.04 -20.59 -37.64
N ALA A 319 -24.06 -19.83 -37.99
CA ALA A 319 -25.26 -20.41 -38.60
C ALA A 319 -24.88 -20.79 -40.05
N PRO A 320 -25.04 -22.06 -40.44
CA PRO A 320 -24.66 -22.45 -41.80
C PRO A 320 -25.53 -21.73 -42.82
N VAL A 321 -24.89 -20.97 -43.71
CA VAL A 321 -25.48 -20.32 -44.90
C VAL A 321 -25.92 -21.38 -45.95
N GLU A 322 -26.01 -22.62 -45.57
CA GLU A 322 -26.23 -23.76 -46.47
C GLU A 322 -27.72 -24.07 -46.76
N GLN A 323 -28.68 -23.33 -46.22
CA GLN A 323 -30.11 -23.56 -46.48
C GLN A 323 -30.79 -22.56 -47.40
N ALA A 324 -30.09 -21.52 -47.88
CA ALA A 324 -30.69 -20.54 -48.80
C ALA A 324 -30.45 -20.81 -50.32
N MET A 325 -29.62 -21.78 -50.68
CA MET A 325 -29.28 -22.06 -52.08
C MET A 325 -30.04 -23.24 -52.73
N ASN A 326 -30.96 -23.90 -52.00
CA ASN A 326 -31.65 -25.09 -52.57
C ASN A 326 -33.13 -24.88 -52.88
N THR A 327 -33.62 -23.66 -52.99
CA THR A 327 -35.05 -23.36 -53.35
C THR A 327 -35.24 -22.61 -54.67
N GLU A 328 -34.18 -22.29 -55.43
CA GLU A 328 -34.34 -21.63 -56.76
C GLU A 328 -34.02 -22.51 -57.96
N GLY A 329 -33.99 -23.82 -57.82
CA GLY A 329 -33.70 -24.78 -58.93
C GLY A 329 -34.87 -25.67 -59.35
N LYS A 330 -36.12 -25.21 -59.13
CA LYS A 330 -37.27 -25.93 -59.70
C LYS A 330 -38.41 -24.95 -60.07
N LYS A 331 -38.29 -24.32 -61.21
CA LYS A 331 -39.39 -24.00 -62.13
C LYS A 331 -38.84 -23.74 -63.49
#